data_48f5d8594aabe60eeca083de919e33d9
#
_entry.id   48f5d8594aabe60eeca083de919e33d9
#
_cell.length_a   1.000
_cell.length_b   1.000
_cell.length_c   1.000
_cell.angle_alpha   90.00
_cell.angle_beta   90.00
_cell.angle_gamma   90.00
#
_symmetry.space_group_name_H-M   'P 1'
#
loop_
_entity.id
_entity.type
_entity.pdbx_description
1 polymer ?
#
loop_
_entity_poly.entity_id
_entity_poly.type
_entity_poly.pdbx_seq_one_letter_code
_entity_poly.pdbx_strand_id
1 'polypeptide(L)'
;MDRFSKNIDICIILLLLNFFCICSFIYFNLGKNIMLNFIMLGSLFMVTIVAYFRGIVEGFLFSAMIIFFYVTFIIYNNTIHRNPVELITYIWMVDIPLSAFISGKLSENINLIQSINTRLQKEYRDLITIDKTTGLSNLKGFYIDLDREMSKAKRHELNLSLMIVKIQYYDELNAILGEKKMEEILKIISNVITLAIRGEDISYKLNKDTLAILMPSTNLQGAEVVKNRIKESISEENLKIKQEDKNVNIDIKVGIVEYKNTIKEAFEFKELAEKELEYDV
;
A
#
# COMPACT_ATOMS: atom_id res chain seq x y z
N MET A 1 16.53 -9.41 7.89
CA MET A 1 16.64 -8.10 7.22
C MET A 1 18.09 -7.65 7.09
N ASP A 2 18.89 -7.71 8.13
CA ASP A 2 20.30 -7.26 8.12
C ASP A 2 21.21 -7.94 7.08
N ARG A 3 21.00 -9.23 6.78
CA ARG A 3 21.82 -9.95 5.82
C ARG A 3 21.62 -9.47 4.37
N PHE A 4 20.38 -9.17 3.99
CA PHE A 4 20.07 -8.69 2.62
C PHE A 4 20.51 -7.22 2.43
N SER A 5 20.36 -6.38 3.44
CA SER A 5 20.88 -5.01 3.43
C SER A 5 22.40 -5.01 3.24
N LYS A 6 23.13 -5.83 4.00
CA LYS A 6 24.59 -5.97 3.85
C LYS A 6 24.99 -6.44 2.46
N ASN A 7 24.23 -7.36 1.86
CA ASN A 7 24.51 -7.82 0.48
C ASN A 7 24.32 -6.70 -0.55
N ILE A 8 23.33 -5.81 -0.36
CA ILE A 8 23.13 -4.64 -1.21
C ILE A 8 24.33 -3.72 -1.10
N ASP A 9 24.76 -3.38 0.12
CA ASP A 9 25.92 -2.52 0.37
C ASP A 9 27.19 -3.10 -0.27
N ILE A 10 27.40 -4.40 -0.13
CA ILE A 10 28.53 -5.10 -0.76
C ILE A 10 28.47 -4.99 -2.28
N CYS A 11 27.31 -5.22 -2.90
CA CYS A 11 27.16 -5.10 -4.36
C CYS A 11 27.44 -3.66 -4.85
N ILE A 12 26.96 -2.65 -4.12
CA ILE A 12 27.21 -1.25 -4.44
C ILE A 12 28.70 -0.92 -4.36
N ILE A 13 29.35 -1.33 -3.26
CA ILE A 13 30.80 -1.12 -3.08
C ILE A 13 31.59 -1.82 -4.19
N LEU A 14 31.23 -3.07 -4.53
CA LEU A 14 31.90 -3.82 -5.61
C LEU A 14 31.72 -3.14 -6.98
N LEU A 15 30.52 -2.60 -7.29
CA LEU A 15 30.31 -1.83 -8.52
C LEU A 15 31.15 -0.57 -8.55
N LEU A 16 31.20 0.20 -7.45
CA LEU A 16 32.01 1.40 -7.37
C LEU A 16 33.51 1.10 -7.51
N LEU A 17 34.01 0.05 -6.84
CA LEU A 17 35.39 -0.38 -6.97
C LEU A 17 35.70 -0.84 -8.40
N ASN A 18 34.80 -1.60 -9.02
CA ASN A 18 34.94 -2.03 -10.40
C ASN A 18 35.08 -0.84 -11.36
N PHE A 19 34.18 0.15 -11.28
CA PHE A 19 34.27 1.38 -12.06
C PHE A 19 35.55 2.15 -11.80
N PHE A 20 35.95 2.27 -10.54
CA PHE A 20 37.19 2.94 -10.19
C PHE A 20 38.42 2.23 -10.78
N CYS A 21 38.47 0.91 -10.68
CA CYS A 21 39.57 0.13 -11.22
C CYS A 21 39.68 0.28 -12.74
N ILE A 22 38.56 0.16 -13.49
CA ILE A 22 38.58 0.28 -14.94
C ILE A 22 38.96 1.69 -15.40
N CYS A 23 38.41 2.73 -14.76
CA CYS A 23 38.79 4.11 -15.06
C CYS A 23 40.28 4.39 -14.79
N SER A 24 40.80 3.90 -13.66
CA SER A 24 42.23 4.00 -13.34
C SER A 24 43.08 3.29 -14.37
N PHE A 25 42.69 2.08 -14.78
CA PHE A 25 43.41 1.33 -15.78
C PHE A 25 43.42 2.01 -17.15
N ILE A 26 42.29 2.59 -17.58
CA ILE A 26 42.19 3.39 -18.81
C ILE A 26 43.14 4.61 -18.71
N TYR A 27 43.15 5.31 -17.56
CA TYR A 27 44.02 6.47 -17.35
C TYR A 27 45.51 6.13 -17.49
N PHE A 28 45.96 5.05 -16.91
CA PHE A 28 47.38 4.59 -17.03
C PHE A 28 47.74 4.13 -18.44
N ASN A 29 46.75 3.76 -19.28
CA ASN A 29 46.96 3.35 -20.67
C ASN A 29 46.54 4.44 -21.68
N LEU A 30 46.53 5.71 -21.26
CA LEU A 30 46.21 6.86 -22.10
C LEU A 30 47.26 6.95 -23.25
N GLY A 31 46.82 6.76 -24.46
CA GLY A 31 47.63 6.89 -25.69
C GLY A 31 47.37 5.84 -26.77
N LYS A 32 46.68 4.73 -26.41
CA LYS A 32 46.31 3.71 -27.37
C LYS A 32 44.80 3.51 -27.37
N ASN A 33 44.17 3.60 -28.56
CA ASN A 33 42.78 3.27 -28.80
C ASN A 33 41.77 3.96 -27.86
N ILE A 34 42.01 5.24 -27.51
CA ILE A 34 41.17 6.02 -26.56
C ILE A 34 39.66 5.94 -26.93
N MET A 35 39.34 6.08 -28.21
CA MET A 35 37.95 6.02 -28.69
C MET A 35 37.29 4.66 -28.43
N LEU A 36 38.02 3.56 -28.67
CA LEU A 36 37.53 2.20 -28.44
C LEU A 36 37.29 1.95 -26.93
N ASN A 37 38.22 2.37 -26.07
CA ASN A 37 38.08 2.26 -24.63
C ASN A 37 36.89 3.08 -24.10
N PHE A 38 36.60 4.25 -24.67
CA PHE A 38 35.45 5.06 -24.35
C PHE A 38 34.13 4.38 -24.76
N ILE A 39 34.09 3.77 -25.95
CA ILE A 39 32.93 2.96 -26.40
C ILE A 39 32.69 1.77 -25.45
N MET A 40 33.74 1.08 -25.05
CA MET A 40 33.65 -0.07 -24.14
C MET A 40 33.19 0.35 -22.75
N LEU A 41 33.62 1.52 -22.24
CA LEU A 41 33.13 2.09 -21.00
C LEU A 41 31.62 2.42 -21.09
N GLY A 42 31.19 3.01 -22.20
CA GLY A 42 29.77 3.23 -22.46
C GLY A 42 28.94 1.93 -22.51
N SER A 43 29.53 0.90 -23.15
CA SER A 43 28.93 -0.45 -23.21
C SER A 43 28.81 -1.10 -21.81
N LEU A 44 29.79 -0.90 -20.95
CA LEU A 44 29.78 -1.36 -19.56
C LEU A 44 28.59 -0.73 -18.78
N PHE A 45 28.39 0.57 -18.92
CA PHE A 45 27.22 1.26 -18.32
C PHE A 45 25.90 0.70 -18.85
N MET A 46 25.79 0.45 -20.16
CA MET A 46 24.59 -0.13 -20.74
C MET A 46 24.31 -1.54 -20.21
N VAL A 47 25.34 -2.39 -20.09
CA VAL A 47 25.20 -3.73 -19.51
C VAL A 47 24.75 -3.68 -18.07
N THR A 48 25.33 -2.80 -17.25
CA THR A 48 24.92 -2.64 -15.84
C THR A 48 23.46 -2.18 -15.71
N ILE A 49 23.02 -1.27 -16.56
CA ILE A 49 21.62 -0.81 -16.60
C ILE A 49 20.68 -1.95 -17.01
N VAL A 50 21.00 -2.68 -18.09
CA VAL A 50 20.19 -3.83 -18.55
C VAL A 50 20.11 -4.90 -17.46
N ALA A 51 21.25 -5.28 -16.86
CA ALA A 51 21.29 -6.28 -15.80
C ALA A 51 20.49 -5.85 -14.55
N TYR A 52 20.50 -4.55 -14.22
CA TYR A 52 19.71 -4.01 -13.11
C TYR A 52 18.21 -4.09 -13.35
N PHE A 53 17.74 -3.70 -14.54
CA PHE A 53 16.30 -3.62 -14.82
C PHE A 53 15.69 -4.95 -15.30
N ARG A 54 16.46 -5.77 -16.04
CA ARG A 54 15.99 -7.02 -16.63
C ARG A 54 16.41 -8.27 -15.87
N GLY A 55 17.47 -8.16 -15.05
CA GLY A 55 18.00 -9.27 -14.26
C GLY A 55 19.31 -9.84 -14.79
N ILE A 56 19.82 -10.85 -14.07
CA ILE A 56 21.15 -11.44 -14.33
C ILE A 56 21.21 -12.07 -15.73
N VAL A 57 20.20 -12.83 -16.12
CA VAL A 57 20.22 -13.63 -17.36
C VAL A 57 20.29 -12.72 -18.58
N GLU A 58 19.42 -11.73 -18.66
CA GLU A 58 19.40 -10.77 -19.76
C GLU A 58 20.67 -9.90 -19.77
N GLY A 59 21.19 -9.55 -18.59
CA GLY A 59 22.47 -8.87 -18.45
C GLY A 59 23.63 -9.68 -19.04
N PHE A 60 23.69 -10.98 -18.75
CA PHE A 60 24.70 -11.88 -19.34
C PHE A 60 24.55 -12.05 -20.84
N LEU A 61 23.32 -12.22 -21.34
CA LEU A 61 23.08 -12.33 -22.80
C LEU A 61 23.55 -11.06 -23.52
N PHE A 62 23.23 -9.89 -22.96
CA PHE A 62 23.65 -8.62 -23.52
C PHE A 62 25.17 -8.42 -23.44
N SER A 63 25.81 -8.82 -22.34
CA SER A 63 27.27 -8.79 -22.20
C SER A 63 27.97 -9.70 -23.20
N ALA A 64 27.44 -10.92 -23.42
CA ALA A 64 27.97 -11.86 -24.40
C ALA A 64 27.89 -11.30 -25.82
N MET A 65 26.80 -10.63 -26.19
CA MET A 65 26.63 -9.97 -27.49
C MET A 65 27.69 -8.87 -27.69
N ILE A 66 27.93 -8.03 -26.69
CA ILE A 66 28.92 -6.96 -26.76
C ILE A 66 30.33 -7.55 -26.89
N ILE A 67 30.66 -8.57 -26.10
CA ILE A 67 31.97 -9.24 -26.16
C ILE A 67 32.16 -9.88 -27.52
N PHE A 68 31.16 -10.52 -28.11
CA PHE A 68 31.25 -11.11 -29.42
C PHE A 68 31.63 -10.08 -30.49
N PHE A 69 30.95 -8.93 -30.54
CA PHE A 69 31.29 -7.85 -31.48
C PHE A 69 32.67 -7.26 -31.21
N TYR A 70 33.04 -7.08 -29.96
CA TYR A 70 34.34 -6.55 -29.56
C TYR A 70 35.49 -7.49 -29.99
N VAL A 71 35.36 -8.78 -29.68
CA VAL A 71 36.39 -9.78 -30.05
C VAL A 71 36.51 -9.88 -31.59
N THR A 72 35.40 -9.88 -32.31
CA THR A 72 35.40 -9.91 -33.78
C THR A 72 36.13 -8.69 -34.33
N PHE A 73 35.90 -7.52 -33.78
CA PHE A 73 36.61 -6.28 -34.17
C PHE A 73 38.13 -6.38 -33.90
N ILE A 74 38.54 -6.90 -32.75
CA ILE A 74 39.95 -7.05 -32.37
C ILE A 74 40.65 -8.06 -33.30
N ILE A 75 40.02 -9.20 -33.61
CA ILE A 75 40.57 -10.21 -34.54
C ILE A 75 40.73 -9.57 -35.94
N TYR A 76 39.73 -8.87 -36.44
CA TYR A 76 39.81 -8.18 -37.72
C TYR A 76 40.99 -7.20 -37.77
N ASN A 77 41.15 -6.38 -36.71
CA ASN A 77 42.19 -5.37 -36.64
C ASN A 77 43.60 -6.01 -36.54
N ASN A 78 43.75 -7.13 -35.79
CA ASN A 78 44.98 -7.88 -35.69
C ASN A 78 45.37 -8.53 -37.05
N THR A 79 44.38 -9.12 -37.76
CA THR A 79 44.65 -9.80 -39.04
C THR A 79 45.02 -8.83 -40.15
N ILE A 80 44.37 -7.69 -40.25
CA ILE A 80 44.60 -6.72 -41.35
C ILE A 80 45.74 -5.77 -41.05
N HIS A 81 45.79 -5.21 -39.84
CA HIS A 81 46.74 -4.14 -39.46
C HIS A 81 47.92 -4.68 -38.67
N ARG A 82 47.98 -5.99 -38.38
CA ARG A 82 49.04 -6.67 -37.57
C ARG A 82 49.26 -5.98 -36.20
N ASN A 83 48.26 -5.34 -35.65
CA ASN A 83 48.33 -4.73 -34.33
C ASN A 83 48.30 -5.81 -33.24
N PRO A 84 49.21 -5.82 -32.26
CA PRO A 84 49.19 -6.81 -31.19
C PRO A 84 47.95 -6.62 -30.32
N VAL A 85 47.39 -7.70 -29.76
CA VAL A 85 46.30 -7.66 -28.80
C VAL A 85 46.81 -7.06 -27.49
N GLU A 86 46.21 -5.98 -27.06
CA GLU A 86 46.58 -5.26 -25.83
C GLU A 86 45.98 -5.93 -24.58
N LEU A 87 46.66 -5.79 -23.43
CA LEU A 87 46.18 -6.34 -22.15
C LEU A 87 44.76 -5.83 -21.79
N ILE A 88 44.42 -4.60 -22.11
CA ILE A 88 43.12 -3.99 -21.87
C ILE A 88 41.97 -4.77 -22.55
N THR A 89 42.24 -5.46 -23.67
CA THR A 89 41.24 -6.28 -24.35
C THR A 89 40.75 -7.42 -23.45
N TYR A 90 41.66 -8.11 -22.77
CA TYR A 90 41.31 -9.20 -21.85
C TYR A 90 40.59 -8.67 -20.62
N ILE A 91 40.92 -7.46 -20.15
CA ILE A 91 40.25 -6.83 -19.04
C ILE A 91 38.79 -6.57 -19.39
N TRP A 92 38.47 -5.99 -20.55
CA TRP A 92 37.11 -5.77 -21.00
C TRP A 92 36.29 -7.07 -21.12
N MET A 93 36.89 -8.17 -21.59
CA MET A 93 36.23 -9.46 -21.70
C MET A 93 35.79 -10.04 -20.35
N VAL A 94 36.48 -9.72 -19.27
CA VAL A 94 36.15 -10.18 -17.92
C VAL A 94 35.24 -9.16 -17.19
N ASP A 95 35.52 -7.88 -17.34
CA ASP A 95 34.89 -6.81 -16.57
C ASP A 95 33.43 -6.61 -16.95
N ILE A 96 33.06 -6.72 -18.23
CA ILE A 96 31.70 -6.56 -18.71
C ILE A 96 30.74 -7.62 -18.12
N PRO A 97 31.02 -8.95 -18.18
CA PRO A 97 30.19 -9.96 -17.52
C PRO A 97 30.21 -9.85 -15.99
N LEU A 98 31.34 -9.46 -15.39
CA LEU A 98 31.46 -9.27 -13.96
C LEU A 98 30.50 -8.15 -13.49
N SER A 99 30.47 -7.02 -14.20
CA SER A 99 29.56 -5.91 -13.93
C SER A 99 28.09 -6.31 -14.10
N ALA A 100 27.75 -7.10 -15.13
CA ALA A 100 26.42 -7.67 -15.31
C ALA A 100 26.01 -8.53 -14.12
N PHE A 101 26.91 -9.38 -13.63
CA PHE A 101 26.64 -10.23 -12.47
C PHE A 101 26.39 -9.43 -11.19
N ILE A 102 27.27 -8.48 -10.87
CA ILE A 102 27.14 -7.68 -9.65
C ILE A 102 25.85 -6.84 -9.70
N SER A 103 25.57 -6.19 -10.84
CA SER A 103 24.37 -5.38 -11.02
C SER A 103 23.09 -6.20 -10.97
N GLY A 104 23.06 -7.37 -11.59
CA GLY A 104 21.93 -8.28 -11.53
C GLY A 104 21.68 -8.82 -10.11
N LYS A 105 22.76 -9.14 -9.35
CA LYS A 105 22.64 -9.52 -7.93
C LYS A 105 22.14 -8.39 -7.05
N LEU A 106 22.54 -7.17 -7.33
CA LEU A 106 22.01 -5.98 -6.65
C LEU A 106 20.50 -5.88 -6.87
N SER A 107 20.04 -6.00 -8.11
CA SER A 107 18.62 -5.99 -8.46
C SER A 107 17.82 -7.08 -7.76
N GLU A 108 18.30 -8.33 -7.75
CA GLU A 108 17.65 -9.44 -7.03
C GLU A 108 17.46 -9.13 -5.54
N ASN A 109 18.51 -8.64 -4.86
CA ASN A 109 18.44 -8.30 -3.43
C ASN A 109 17.46 -7.14 -3.15
N ILE A 110 17.44 -6.12 -4.01
CA ILE A 110 16.49 -4.99 -3.88
C ILE A 110 15.05 -5.48 -4.07
N ASN A 111 14.77 -6.25 -5.13
CA ASN A 111 13.44 -6.79 -5.40
C ASN A 111 12.93 -7.68 -4.26
N LEU A 112 13.82 -8.47 -3.65
CA LEU A 112 13.48 -9.31 -2.51
C LEU A 112 13.09 -8.45 -1.29
N ILE A 113 13.87 -7.41 -0.96
CA ILE A 113 13.52 -6.50 0.15
C ILE A 113 12.19 -5.79 -0.12
N GLN A 114 11.94 -5.32 -1.35
CA GLN A 114 10.69 -4.69 -1.72
C GLN A 114 9.49 -5.64 -1.57
N SER A 115 9.64 -6.91 -1.99
CA SER A 115 8.59 -7.91 -1.85
C SER A 115 8.27 -8.23 -0.38
N ILE A 116 9.30 -8.34 0.46
CA ILE A 116 9.15 -8.54 1.92
C ILE A 116 8.44 -7.33 2.55
N ASN A 117 8.86 -6.11 2.22
CA ASN A 117 8.24 -4.89 2.74
C ASN A 117 6.77 -4.78 2.33
N THR A 118 6.45 -5.08 1.07
CA THR A 118 5.06 -5.07 0.58
C THR A 118 4.20 -6.09 1.32
N ARG A 119 4.76 -7.30 1.54
CA ARG A 119 4.09 -8.35 2.32
C ARG A 119 3.85 -7.92 3.76
N LEU A 120 4.87 -7.41 4.44
CA LEU A 120 4.77 -6.94 5.83
C LEU A 120 3.76 -5.79 5.97
N GLN A 121 3.73 -4.86 5.01
CA GLN A 121 2.73 -3.78 4.98
C GLN A 121 1.31 -4.30 4.81
N LYS A 122 1.13 -5.37 4.02
CA LYS A 122 -0.18 -6.02 3.86
C LYS A 122 -0.59 -6.71 5.15
N GLU A 123 0.29 -7.55 5.72
CA GLU A 123 0.05 -8.22 7.00
C GLU A 123 -0.25 -7.22 8.13
N TYR A 124 0.50 -6.09 8.18
CA TYR A 124 0.25 -5.03 9.15
C TYR A 124 -1.14 -4.37 8.94
N ARG A 125 -1.54 -4.09 7.69
CA ARG A 125 -2.89 -3.58 7.40
C ARG A 125 -3.99 -4.57 7.80
N ASP A 126 -3.74 -5.87 7.61
CA ASP A 126 -4.69 -6.91 7.98
C ASP A 126 -4.83 -7.08 9.50
N LEU A 127 -3.86 -6.63 10.30
CA LEU A 127 -3.92 -6.62 11.77
C LEU A 127 -4.60 -5.38 12.35
N ILE A 128 -4.61 -4.25 11.63
CA ILE A 128 -5.24 -3.02 12.08
C ILE A 128 -6.76 -3.19 12.05
N THR A 129 -7.39 -3.00 13.20
CA THR A 129 -8.85 -2.98 13.35
C THR A 129 -9.41 -1.58 13.51
N ILE A 130 -8.58 -0.53 13.42
CA ILE A 130 -8.97 0.88 13.60
C ILE A 130 -8.83 1.63 12.27
N ASP A 131 -9.86 2.38 11.89
CA ASP A 131 -9.84 3.29 10.74
C ASP A 131 -9.04 4.57 11.08
N LYS A 132 -8.06 4.92 10.25
CA LYS A 132 -7.14 6.04 10.49
C LYS A 132 -7.82 7.41 10.40
N THR A 133 -8.87 7.53 9.63
CA THR A 133 -9.57 8.79 9.40
C THR A 133 -10.50 9.14 10.55
N THR A 134 -11.26 8.16 11.00
CA THR A 134 -12.31 8.37 12.03
C THR A 134 -11.87 7.97 13.44
N GLY A 135 -10.83 7.16 13.56
CA GLY A 135 -10.43 6.57 14.86
C GLY A 135 -11.34 5.43 15.33
N LEU A 136 -12.41 5.12 14.60
CA LEU A 136 -13.34 4.04 14.91
C LEU A 136 -12.76 2.68 14.53
N SER A 137 -13.30 1.61 15.10
CA SER A 137 -13.01 0.25 14.63
C SER A 137 -13.48 0.07 13.19
N ASN A 138 -12.74 -0.72 12.42
CA ASN A 138 -13.08 -0.97 11.00
C ASN A 138 -14.00 -2.19 10.83
N LEU A 139 -14.34 -2.51 9.57
CA LEU A 139 -15.19 -3.63 9.21
C LEU A 139 -14.72 -4.97 9.80
N LYS A 140 -13.41 -5.19 9.89
CA LYS A 140 -12.87 -6.42 10.48
C LYS A 140 -13.12 -6.49 11.98
N GLY A 141 -12.84 -5.40 12.70
CA GLY A 141 -13.17 -5.27 14.13
C GLY A 141 -14.66 -5.46 14.39
N PHE A 142 -15.51 -4.88 13.53
CA PHE A 142 -16.95 -5.03 13.58
C PHE A 142 -17.39 -6.50 13.59
N TYR A 143 -16.95 -7.32 12.62
CA TYR A 143 -17.38 -8.72 12.57
C TYR A 143 -16.87 -9.56 13.75
N ILE A 144 -15.63 -9.29 14.21
CA ILE A 144 -15.08 -9.99 15.38
C ILE A 144 -15.92 -9.71 16.63
N ASP A 145 -16.25 -8.43 16.86
CA ASP A 145 -17.03 -8.05 18.03
C ASP A 145 -18.49 -8.44 17.91
N LEU A 146 -19.08 -8.35 16.71
CA LEU A 146 -20.47 -8.76 16.45
C LEU A 146 -20.68 -10.25 16.75
N ASP A 147 -19.82 -11.13 16.25
CA ASP A 147 -19.89 -12.57 16.52
C ASP A 147 -19.76 -12.87 18.02
N ARG A 148 -18.87 -12.15 18.71
CA ARG A 148 -18.67 -12.29 20.14
C ARG A 148 -19.89 -11.85 20.93
N GLU A 149 -20.48 -10.69 20.62
CA GLU A 149 -21.63 -10.16 21.34
C GLU A 149 -22.92 -10.94 21.02
N MET A 150 -23.11 -11.44 19.78
CA MET A 150 -24.19 -12.37 19.44
C MET A 150 -24.09 -13.65 20.24
N SER A 151 -22.88 -14.21 20.40
CA SER A 151 -22.66 -15.41 21.21
C SER A 151 -22.97 -15.19 22.69
N LYS A 152 -22.65 -14.01 23.25
CA LYS A 152 -22.99 -13.62 24.61
C LYS A 152 -24.50 -13.42 24.77
N ALA A 153 -25.11 -12.66 23.86
CA ALA A 153 -26.56 -12.40 23.86
C ALA A 153 -27.35 -13.71 23.83
N LYS A 154 -26.95 -14.65 22.98
CA LYS A 154 -27.59 -15.98 22.90
C LYS A 154 -27.41 -16.80 24.18
N ARG A 155 -26.21 -16.79 24.79
CA ARG A 155 -25.91 -17.59 25.99
C ARG A 155 -26.59 -17.09 27.24
N HIS A 156 -26.68 -15.78 27.39
CA HIS A 156 -27.13 -15.11 28.61
C HIS A 156 -28.51 -14.47 28.47
N GLU A 157 -29.19 -14.67 27.33
CA GLU A 157 -30.50 -14.08 27.00
C GLU A 157 -30.49 -12.54 27.16
N LEU A 158 -29.39 -11.91 26.74
CA LEU A 158 -29.23 -10.45 26.82
C LEU A 158 -29.77 -9.80 25.54
N ASN A 159 -30.32 -8.60 25.69
CA ASN A 159 -30.65 -7.78 24.54
C ASN A 159 -29.35 -7.35 23.83
N LEU A 160 -29.40 -7.26 22.52
CA LEU A 160 -28.32 -6.74 21.69
C LEU A 160 -28.96 -6.02 20.51
N SER A 161 -28.58 -4.78 20.28
CA SER A 161 -29.04 -4.01 19.11
C SER A 161 -27.87 -3.61 18.22
N LEU A 162 -28.14 -3.64 16.92
CA LEU A 162 -27.22 -3.16 15.89
C LEU A 162 -27.89 -1.98 15.17
N MET A 163 -27.17 -0.86 15.10
CA MET A 163 -27.57 0.33 14.37
C MET A 163 -26.60 0.55 13.21
N ILE A 164 -27.12 0.79 12.02
CA ILE A 164 -26.36 1.22 10.82
C ILE A 164 -26.72 2.66 10.53
N VAL A 165 -25.73 3.50 10.36
CA VAL A 165 -25.84 4.92 9.99
C VAL A 165 -25.22 5.12 8.63
N LYS A 166 -25.98 5.56 7.65
CA LYS A 166 -25.51 5.79 6.28
C LYS A 166 -25.65 7.27 5.92
N ILE A 167 -24.59 7.85 5.39
CA ILE A 167 -24.58 9.21 4.86
C ILE A 167 -25.23 9.18 3.47
N GLN A 168 -26.30 9.96 3.30
CA GLN A 168 -26.98 10.07 2.02
C GLN A 168 -26.15 10.91 1.03
N TYR A 169 -26.27 10.60 -0.26
CA TYR A 169 -25.65 11.35 -1.34
C TYR A 169 -24.13 11.54 -1.18
N TYR A 170 -23.45 10.55 -0.55
CA TYR A 170 -22.03 10.65 -0.25
C TYR A 170 -21.18 10.94 -1.49
N ASP A 171 -21.43 10.26 -2.62
CA ASP A 171 -20.63 10.43 -3.84
C ASP A 171 -20.84 11.82 -4.47
N GLU A 172 -22.07 12.35 -4.43
CA GLU A 172 -22.41 13.69 -4.88
C GLU A 172 -21.75 14.75 -3.98
N LEU A 173 -21.85 14.57 -2.66
CA LEU A 173 -21.19 15.45 -1.69
C LEU A 173 -19.66 15.43 -1.88
N ASN A 174 -19.08 14.27 -2.08
CA ASN A 174 -17.63 14.13 -2.32
C ASN A 174 -17.21 14.79 -3.64
N ALA A 175 -18.03 14.71 -4.68
CA ALA A 175 -17.76 15.38 -5.96
C ALA A 175 -17.78 16.91 -5.85
N ILE A 176 -18.64 17.46 -4.98
CA ILE A 176 -18.80 18.91 -4.77
C ILE A 176 -17.71 19.44 -3.81
N LEU A 177 -17.48 18.76 -2.69
CA LEU A 177 -16.64 19.23 -1.58
C LEU A 177 -15.18 18.78 -1.67
N GLY A 178 -14.93 17.67 -2.37
CA GLY A 178 -13.64 17.01 -2.43
C GLY A 178 -13.33 16.12 -1.20
N GLU A 179 -12.37 15.21 -1.40
CA GLU A 179 -12.03 14.14 -0.44
C GLU A 179 -11.66 14.67 0.96
N LYS A 180 -10.84 15.73 1.02
CA LYS A 180 -10.41 16.30 2.31
C LYS A 180 -11.56 16.82 3.17
N LYS A 181 -12.50 17.51 2.56
CA LYS A 181 -13.67 18.03 3.28
C LYS A 181 -14.61 16.91 3.72
N MET A 182 -14.78 15.87 2.89
CA MET A 182 -15.53 14.67 3.27
C MET A 182 -14.89 13.90 4.41
N GLU A 183 -13.56 13.85 4.50
CA GLU A 183 -12.87 13.28 5.66
C GLU A 183 -13.11 14.09 6.95
N GLU A 184 -13.16 15.42 6.86
CA GLU A 184 -13.51 16.29 8.00
C GLU A 184 -14.94 16.03 8.46
N ILE A 185 -15.90 15.94 7.54
CA ILE A 185 -17.31 15.63 7.82
C ILE A 185 -17.44 14.25 8.49
N LEU A 186 -16.75 13.23 7.97
CA LEU A 186 -16.73 11.91 8.59
C LEU A 186 -16.18 11.93 10.03
N LYS A 187 -15.16 12.74 10.30
CA LYS A 187 -14.64 12.94 11.68
C LYS A 187 -15.68 13.58 12.59
N ILE A 188 -16.40 14.60 12.10
CA ILE A 188 -17.47 15.27 12.86
C ILE A 188 -18.56 14.26 13.20
N ILE A 189 -19.07 13.51 12.21
CA ILE A 189 -20.10 12.48 12.41
C ILE A 189 -19.62 11.41 13.39
N SER A 190 -18.39 10.95 13.25
CA SER A 190 -17.79 9.95 14.16
C SER A 190 -17.71 10.44 15.59
N ASN A 191 -17.35 11.70 15.80
CA ASN A 191 -17.31 12.34 17.11
C ASN A 191 -18.73 12.48 17.71
N VAL A 192 -19.70 12.92 16.91
CA VAL A 192 -21.11 13.00 17.31
C VAL A 192 -21.60 11.63 17.78
N ILE A 193 -21.36 10.57 17.00
CA ILE A 193 -21.74 9.21 17.37
C ILE A 193 -21.06 8.80 18.68
N THR A 194 -19.75 8.99 18.80
CA THR A 194 -19.00 8.61 20.00
C THR A 194 -19.50 9.32 21.26
N LEU A 195 -19.92 10.58 21.15
CA LEU A 195 -20.51 11.34 22.26
C LEU A 195 -21.95 10.93 22.58
N ALA A 196 -22.67 10.41 21.57
CA ALA A 196 -24.06 10.01 21.70
C ALA A 196 -24.24 8.59 22.25
N ILE A 197 -23.22 7.74 22.30
CA ILE A 197 -23.26 6.36 22.76
C ILE A 197 -22.71 6.20 24.18
N ARG A 198 -22.94 5.06 24.81
CA ARG A 198 -22.41 4.72 26.15
C ARG A 198 -21.01 4.12 26.02
N GLY A 199 -20.27 4.04 27.14
CA GLY A 199 -18.92 3.48 27.18
C GLY A 199 -18.84 2.00 26.82
N GLU A 200 -19.94 1.24 26.92
CA GLU A 200 -20.02 -0.18 26.52
C GLU A 200 -20.42 -0.36 25.05
N ASP A 201 -20.96 0.67 24.40
CA ASP A 201 -21.30 0.66 22.99
C ASP A 201 -20.04 0.88 22.16
N ILE A 202 -19.96 0.23 21.01
CA ILE A 202 -18.80 0.34 20.12
C ILE A 202 -19.23 0.81 18.76
N SER A 203 -18.53 1.81 18.24
CA SER A 203 -18.77 2.36 16.92
C SER A 203 -17.71 1.90 15.91
N TYR A 204 -18.14 1.69 14.66
CA TYR A 204 -17.34 1.15 13.56
C TYR A 204 -17.54 1.95 12.30
N LYS A 205 -16.49 1.98 11.46
CA LYS A 205 -16.59 2.42 10.06
C LYS A 205 -16.58 1.18 9.16
N LEU A 206 -17.72 0.92 8.52
CA LEU A 206 -17.88 -0.24 7.64
C LEU A 206 -17.39 0.05 6.21
N ASN A 207 -17.80 1.22 5.68
CA ASN A 207 -17.48 1.67 4.32
C ASN A 207 -17.19 3.18 4.32
N LYS A 208 -17.01 3.75 3.12
CA LYS A 208 -16.79 5.20 2.94
C LYS A 208 -17.93 6.06 3.48
N ASP A 209 -19.17 5.58 3.37
CA ASP A 209 -20.42 6.27 3.67
C ASP A 209 -21.21 5.64 4.81
N THR A 210 -20.75 4.51 5.38
CA THR A 210 -21.54 3.68 6.32
C THR A 210 -20.78 3.45 7.61
N LEU A 211 -21.44 3.79 8.72
CA LEU A 211 -20.99 3.56 10.09
C LEU A 211 -21.90 2.55 10.77
N ALA A 212 -21.42 1.85 11.79
CA ALA A 212 -22.24 0.96 12.60
C ALA A 212 -22.01 1.21 14.09
N ILE A 213 -23.02 0.92 14.89
CA ILE A 213 -22.97 0.99 16.35
C ILE A 213 -23.52 -0.32 16.91
N LEU A 214 -22.70 -1.04 17.65
CA LEU A 214 -23.07 -2.24 18.37
C LEU A 214 -23.40 -1.87 19.80
N MET A 215 -24.62 -2.18 20.24
CA MET A 215 -25.15 -1.78 21.55
C MET A 215 -25.49 -3.02 22.37
N PRO A 216 -24.53 -3.54 23.16
CA PRO A 216 -24.78 -4.64 24.10
C PRO A 216 -25.82 -4.21 25.16
N SER A 217 -26.56 -5.20 25.67
CA SER A 217 -27.57 -5.02 26.73
C SER A 217 -28.62 -3.93 26.42
N THR A 218 -28.85 -3.63 25.14
CA THR A 218 -29.78 -2.60 24.66
C THR A 218 -30.84 -3.22 23.77
N ASN A 219 -32.11 -2.99 24.11
CA ASN A 219 -33.27 -3.40 23.31
C ASN A 219 -33.59 -2.35 22.22
N LEU A 220 -34.56 -2.67 21.37
CA LEU A 220 -34.96 -1.79 20.26
C LEU A 220 -35.36 -0.38 20.74
N GLN A 221 -36.11 -0.27 21.84
CA GLN A 221 -36.51 1.03 22.37
C GLN A 221 -35.34 1.87 22.85
N GLY A 222 -34.37 1.24 23.52
CA GLY A 222 -33.13 1.90 23.92
C GLY A 222 -32.31 2.39 22.73
N ALA A 223 -32.25 1.58 21.68
CA ALA A 223 -31.54 1.92 20.44
C ALA A 223 -32.22 3.08 19.70
N GLU A 224 -33.57 3.16 19.69
CA GLU A 224 -34.32 4.30 19.12
C GLU A 224 -34.01 5.62 19.84
N VAL A 225 -33.82 5.59 21.16
CA VAL A 225 -33.40 6.79 21.92
C VAL A 225 -32.03 7.29 21.46
N VAL A 226 -31.05 6.34 21.21
CA VAL A 226 -29.76 6.68 20.70
C VAL A 226 -29.83 7.24 19.28
N LYS A 227 -30.67 6.65 18.40
CA LYS A 227 -30.95 7.16 17.05
C LYS A 227 -31.39 8.61 17.05
N ASN A 228 -32.41 8.94 17.88
CA ASN A 228 -32.93 10.30 17.95
C ASN A 228 -31.86 11.28 18.42
N ARG A 229 -31.10 10.93 19.45
CA ARG A 229 -29.97 11.74 19.93
C ARG A 229 -28.92 12.00 18.85
N ILE A 230 -28.57 10.98 18.06
CA ILE A 230 -27.60 11.13 16.94
C ILE A 230 -28.20 12.04 15.86
N LYS A 231 -29.48 11.87 15.47
CA LYS A 231 -30.12 12.72 14.46
C LYS A 231 -30.19 14.19 14.91
N GLU A 232 -30.56 14.46 16.17
CA GLU A 232 -30.57 15.80 16.74
C GLU A 232 -29.17 16.44 16.73
N SER A 233 -28.17 15.73 17.22
CA SER A 233 -26.79 16.25 17.27
C SER A 233 -26.22 16.51 15.87
N ILE A 234 -26.49 15.67 14.88
CA ILE A 234 -26.10 15.93 13.49
C ILE A 234 -26.82 17.13 12.91
N SER A 235 -28.10 17.33 13.25
CA SER A 235 -28.83 18.51 12.83
C SER A 235 -28.23 19.80 13.39
N GLU A 236 -27.79 19.80 14.65
CA GLU A 236 -27.11 20.94 15.28
C GLU A 236 -25.74 21.22 14.59
N GLU A 237 -24.96 20.18 14.27
CA GLU A 237 -23.69 20.34 13.53
C GLU A 237 -23.92 20.83 12.10
N ASN A 238 -24.98 20.41 11.42
CA ASN A 238 -25.38 20.94 10.12
C ASN A 238 -25.59 22.45 10.14
N LEU A 239 -26.15 23.00 11.22
CA LEU A 239 -26.31 24.46 11.39
C LEU A 239 -24.95 25.17 11.45
N LYS A 240 -23.93 24.56 12.06
CA LYS A 240 -22.57 25.11 12.13
C LYS A 240 -21.89 25.03 10.76
N ILE A 241 -21.99 23.90 10.07
CA ILE A 241 -21.40 23.71 8.72
C ILE A 241 -22.04 24.70 7.73
N LYS A 242 -23.34 24.95 7.79
CA LYS A 242 -24.04 25.95 6.95
C LYS A 242 -23.55 27.38 7.18
N GLN A 243 -23.01 27.72 8.35
CA GLN A 243 -22.40 29.04 8.59
C GLN A 243 -21.08 29.22 7.86
N GLU A 244 -20.31 28.14 7.67
CA GLU A 244 -19.02 28.13 6.96
C GLU A 244 -19.20 27.92 5.45
N ASP A 245 -20.06 26.98 5.05
CA ASP A 245 -20.34 26.59 3.66
C ASP A 245 -21.84 26.56 3.38
N LYS A 246 -22.37 27.61 2.77
CA LYS A 246 -23.82 27.89 2.64
C LYS A 246 -24.70 26.83 1.95
N ASN A 247 -24.12 25.77 1.35
CA ASN A 247 -24.84 24.81 0.49
C ASN A 247 -24.73 23.35 0.93
N VAL A 248 -24.19 23.05 2.10
CA VAL A 248 -23.99 21.65 2.53
C VAL A 248 -24.98 21.30 3.64
N ASN A 249 -25.78 20.28 3.40
CA ASN A 249 -26.60 19.61 4.41
C ASN A 249 -26.21 18.14 4.42
N ILE A 250 -25.89 17.61 5.60
CA ILE A 250 -25.52 16.20 5.75
C ILE A 250 -26.77 15.47 6.21
N ASP A 251 -27.34 14.67 5.32
CA ASP A 251 -28.49 13.84 5.63
C ASP A 251 -28.01 12.41 5.90
N ILE A 252 -28.53 11.81 6.96
CA ILE A 252 -28.24 10.42 7.34
C ILE A 252 -29.50 9.57 7.34
N LYS A 253 -29.34 8.30 6.97
CA LYS A 253 -30.34 7.25 7.22
C LYS A 253 -29.86 6.33 8.33
N VAL A 254 -30.77 5.87 9.17
CA VAL A 254 -30.45 5.04 10.33
C VAL A 254 -31.36 3.81 10.36
N GLY A 255 -30.77 2.64 10.20
CA GLY A 255 -31.47 1.34 10.35
C GLY A 255 -31.10 0.71 11.69
N ILE A 256 -32.07 0.15 12.41
CA ILE A 256 -31.87 -0.51 13.71
C ILE A 256 -32.53 -1.86 13.69
N VAL A 257 -31.83 -2.87 14.20
CA VAL A 257 -32.38 -4.20 14.43
C VAL A 257 -31.93 -4.72 15.80
N GLU A 258 -32.87 -5.30 16.53
CA GLU A 258 -32.58 -6.06 17.74
C GLU A 258 -32.31 -7.52 17.41
N TYR A 259 -31.27 -8.08 18.03
CA TYR A 259 -30.87 -9.46 17.84
C TYR A 259 -31.96 -10.41 18.31
N LYS A 260 -32.28 -11.41 17.48
CA LYS A 260 -33.17 -12.51 17.81
C LYS A 260 -32.42 -13.83 17.61
N ASN A 261 -32.74 -14.84 18.41
CA ASN A 261 -32.12 -16.17 18.33
C ASN A 261 -32.33 -16.87 16.97
N THR A 262 -33.21 -16.36 16.12
CA THR A 262 -33.41 -16.81 14.74
C THR A 262 -32.26 -16.40 13.81
N ILE A 263 -31.54 -15.30 14.13
CA ILE A 263 -30.40 -14.79 13.38
C ILE A 263 -29.16 -15.64 13.75
N LYS A 264 -28.62 -16.34 12.77
CA LYS A 264 -27.53 -17.31 13.01
C LYS A 264 -26.15 -16.74 12.79
N GLU A 265 -26.01 -15.82 11.84
CA GLU A 265 -24.73 -15.30 11.37
C GLU A 265 -24.66 -13.78 11.50
N ALA A 266 -23.46 -13.25 11.79
CA ALA A 266 -23.21 -11.82 11.88
C ALA A 266 -23.53 -11.08 10.57
N PHE A 267 -23.30 -11.72 9.44
CA PHE A 267 -23.64 -11.17 8.13
C PHE A 267 -25.15 -10.96 7.96
N GLU A 268 -25.97 -11.94 8.36
CA GLU A 268 -27.44 -11.84 8.33
C GLU A 268 -27.94 -10.70 9.23
N PHE A 269 -27.35 -10.55 10.42
CA PHE A 269 -27.71 -9.48 11.35
C PHE A 269 -27.44 -8.09 10.79
N LYS A 270 -26.25 -7.92 10.15
CA LYS A 270 -25.89 -6.70 9.47
C LYS A 270 -26.85 -6.40 8.29
N GLU A 271 -27.16 -7.42 7.46
CA GLU A 271 -28.02 -7.27 6.30
C GLU A 271 -29.44 -6.84 6.69
N LEU A 272 -29.96 -7.37 7.79
CA LEU A 272 -31.26 -6.94 8.34
C LEU A 272 -31.22 -5.46 8.76
N ALA A 273 -30.16 -5.03 9.44
CA ALA A 273 -30.03 -3.62 9.83
C ALA A 273 -29.83 -2.69 8.63
N GLU A 274 -29.17 -3.15 7.57
CA GLU A 274 -29.06 -2.40 6.32
C GLU A 274 -30.41 -2.28 5.59
N LYS A 275 -31.26 -3.28 5.62
CA LYS A 275 -32.62 -3.21 5.05
C LYS A 275 -33.50 -2.18 5.76
N GLU A 276 -33.36 -2.03 7.08
CA GLU A 276 -34.12 -1.04 7.84
C GLU A 276 -33.77 0.43 7.44
N LEU A 277 -32.63 0.67 6.75
CA LEU A 277 -32.31 1.98 6.18
C LEU A 277 -33.33 2.44 5.11
N GLU A 278 -34.01 1.50 4.44
CA GLU A 278 -35.01 1.82 3.41
C GLU A 278 -36.28 2.43 4.02
N TYR A 279 -36.58 2.09 5.27
CA TYR A 279 -37.77 2.52 5.97
C TYR A 279 -37.55 3.80 6.80
N ASP A 280 -36.29 4.26 6.93
CA ASP A 280 -35.98 5.51 7.63
C ASP A 280 -36.23 6.71 6.70
N VAL A 281 -37.30 7.49 6.99
CA VAL A 281 -37.76 8.66 6.23
C VAL A 281 -37.32 9.93 6.91
#